data_e07c76fa005ed238ab799efbb52c9bed
#
_entry.id   e07c76fa005ed238ab799efbb52c9bed
#
_cell.length_a   1.000
_cell.length_b   1.000
_cell.length_c   1.000
_cell.angle_alpha   90.00
_cell.angle_beta   90.00
_cell.angle_gamma   90.00
#
_symmetry.space_group_name_H-M   'P 1'
#
loop_
_entity.id
_entity.type
_entity.pdbx_description
1 polymer ?
#
loop_
_entity_poly.entity_id
_entity_poly.type
_entity_poly.pdbx_seq_one_letter_code
_entity_poly.pdbx_strand_id
1 'polypeptide(L)'
;LLIAASFGDINAQGTTDDQLAAYYYREGSFDKAVIYYDRLYENNPSDDNYNYLLKCFLALEDYKSAEKLAENQVKKHPSTMRYKVDVGTIYNKSGDESKAEKEYSKIIKSLDKASVSQILELGKAFSEIDENQLALEVYYKGRKQVGKAYPFNFQIAQILGQQGNIEGMITEYLDVLEISTGYIQSVQNTLNRVIGFDEESKYNAILKEQLMLRIQKNPESDIYSQMLIWALMQQNKYEAAMIQVKALDKRNKEDGQRVVSLAKIAVNNYKYDVAIDGYNYLKSKGPNNYYYTESYIAMLEAMKLKVINSAYSESSINQLILEYQKALEEFGRRPSTSQLIVDFAHIKAFYQSKYNNAATQEAIELLQNGLSIPGLDDRQLAFTKIELADIYVLTGFIWDASLLYGQVEKKFKYDEIGFEAKLKNAKVFYYSGDFGWSEAQLDALKGSTSKLISNDALELSVFISDNTGLDTTTEALSIFSKSELMLAQHKYDSALYMLGLIESNFPGHELSDNILFQKAAIANDRGDYPLAIKNYMAVYE
;
A
#
# COMPACT_ATOMS: atom_id res chain seq x y z
N LEU A 1 19.12 -7.41 71.44
CA LEU A 1 17.99 -6.66 70.84
C LEU A 1 18.37 -5.17 70.62
N LEU A 2 19.31 -4.86 69.72
CA LEU A 2 19.61 -3.47 69.27
C LEU A 2 20.71 -3.51 68.20
N ILE A 3 20.50 -4.14 67.04
CA ILE A 3 21.25 -3.93 65.81
C ILE A 3 20.33 -4.32 64.63
N ALA A 4 19.42 -3.43 64.27
CA ALA A 4 18.64 -3.56 63.04
C ALA A 4 17.93 -2.24 62.67
N ALA A 5 18.66 -1.12 62.71
CA ALA A 5 18.08 0.20 62.37
C ALA A 5 19.02 1.15 61.64
N SER A 6 19.95 0.67 60.80
CA SER A 6 20.85 1.57 60.06
C SER A 6 21.04 1.24 58.56
N PHE A 7 20.24 0.33 57.98
CA PHE A 7 20.35 0.00 56.52
C PHE A 7 19.14 0.42 55.69
N GLY A 8 18.14 1.13 56.28
CA GLY A 8 16.94 1.57 55.57
C GLY A 8 17.00 2.96 54.96
N ASP A 9 17.87 3.81 55.46
CA ASP A 9 17.80 5.28 55.13
C ASP A 9 18.59 5.70 53.90
N ILE A 10 19.61 4.93 53.48
CA ILE A 10 20.46 5.34 52.36
C ILE A 10 19.75 5.20 51.02
N ASN A 11 18.95 4.17 50.84
CA ASN A 11 18.20 3.97 49.57
C ASN A 11 16.94 4.84 49.49
N ALA A 12 16.33 5.22 50.59
CA ALA A 12 15.17 6.10 50.63
C ALA A 12 15.57 7.57 50.34
N GLN A 13 16.77 7.99 50.76
CA GLN A 13 17.28 9.34 50.57
C GLN A 13 17.71 9.55 49.10
N GLY A 14 18.30 8.55 48.44
CA GLY A 14 18.64 8.59 47.01
C GLY A 14 17.41 8.72 46.13
N THR A 15 16.33 7.97 46.38
CA THR A 15 15.06 8.06 45.61
C THR A 15 14.35 9.42 45.81
N THR A 16 14.46 10.02 46.97
CA THR A 16 13.87 11.34 47.23
C THR A 16 14.64 12.44 46.55
N ASP A 17 15.97 12.43 46.59
CA ASP A 17 16.80 13.43 45.92
C ASP A 17 16.66 13.38 44.38
N ASP A 18 16.56 12.17 43.76
CA ASP A 18 16.27 12.00 42.32
C ASP A 18 14.92 12.62 41.93
N GLN A 19 13.88 12.37 42.72
CA GLN A 19 12.55 12.91 42.46
C GLN A 19 12.49 14.44 42.59
N LEU A 20 13.14 14.98 43.63
CA LEU A 20 13.20 16.40 43.86
C LEU A 20 14.06 17.12 42.81
N ALA A 21 15.21 16.57 42.43
CA ALA A 21 16.06 17.06 41.37
C ALA A 21 15.28 17.17 40.05
N ALA A 22 14.63 16.08 39.62
CA ALA A 22 13.83 16.05 38.41
C ALA A 22 12.59 16.95 38.45
N TYR A 23 11.96 17.08 39.60
CA TYR A 23 10.83 18.01 39.79
C TYR A 23 11.26 19.47 39.64
N TYR A 24 12.27 19.93 40.39
CA TYR A 24 12.72 21.30 40.30
C TYR A 24 13.33 21.65 38.94
N TYR A 25 14.01 20.70 38.32
CA TYR A 25 14.53 20.89 36.96
C TYR A 25 13.39 21.13 35.93
N ARG A 26 12.31 20.35 36.01
CA ARG A 26 11.14 20.52 35.12
C ARG A 26 10.38 21.80 35.36
N GLU A 27 10.32 22.26 36.63
CA GLU A 27 9.71 23.52 37.00
C GLU A 27 10.60 24.76 36.66
N GLY A 28 11.80 24.52 36.10
CA GLY A 28 12.75 25.63 35.83
C GLY A 28 13.40 26.25 37.05
N SER A 29 13.21 25.67 38.26
CA SER A 29 13.81 26.14 39.51
C SER A 29 15.24 25.59 39.65
N PHE A 30 16.13 26.04 38.76
CA PHE A 30 17.49 25.51 38.66
C PHE A 30 18.35 25.81 39.90
N ASP A 31 18.07 26.86 40.64
CA ASP A 31 18.67 27.17 41.95
C ASP A 31 18.43 26.09 43.02
N LYS A 32 17.29 25.41 42.92
CA LYS A 32 16.97 24.27 43.79
C LYS A 32 17.44 22.95 43.18
N ALA A 33 17.24 22.77 41.89
CA ALA A 33 17.63 21.56 41.18
C ALA A 33 19.14 21.28 41.30
N VAL A 34 19.99 22.30 41.21
CA VAL A 34 21.45 22.19 41.33
C VAL A 34 21.89 21.56 42.64
N ILE A 35 21.22 21.85 43.75
CA ILE A 35 21.56 21.32 45.09
C ILE A 35 21.38 19.79 45.12
N TYR A 36 20.30 19.31 44.53
CA TYR A 36 20.01 17.88 44.48
C TYR A 36 20.86 17.15 43.46
N TYR A 37 21.06 17.72 42.27
CA TYR A 37 21.92 17.09 41.25
C TYR A 37 23.40 17.09 41.66
N ASP A 38 23.87 18.07 42.42
CA ASP A 38 25.23 18.07 42.98
C ASP A 38 25.43 16.90 43.94
N ARG A 39 24.50 16.67 44.89
CA ARG A 39 24.52 15.51 45.77
C ARG A 39 24.43 14.18 45.02
N LEU A 40 23.53 14.10 44.01
CA LEU A 40 23.38 12.92 43.20
C LEU A 40 24.67 12.59 42.44
N TYR A 41 25.32 13.63 41.88
CA TYR A 41 26.58 13.46 41.19
C TYR A 41 27.75 13.09 42.10
N GLU A 42 27.79 13.65 43.32
CA GLU A 42 28.79 13.28 44.35
C GLU A 42 28.64 11.81 44.77
N ASN A 43 27.40 11.34 44.96
CA ASN A 43 27.11 9.97 45.38
C ASN A 43 27.24 8.95 44.24
N ASN A 44 26.82 9.36 43.03
CA ASN A 44 26.85 8.52 41.81
C ASN A 44 27.23 9.42 40.61
N PRO A 45 28.52 9.51 40.24
CA PRO A 45 29.02 10.33 39.12
C PRO A 45 28.67 9.71 37.76
N SER A 46 27.37 9.47 37.49
CA SER A 46 26.87 9.01 36.21
C SER A 46 26.84 10.15 35.19
N ASP A 47 26.82 9.78 33.89
CA ASP A 47 26.68 10.75 32.79
C ASP A 47 25.38 11.56 32.88
N ASP A 48 24.29 10.95 33.33
CA ASP A 48 23.01 11.64 33.48
C ASP A 48 23.08 12.70 34.57
N ASN A 49 23.62 12.35 35.75
CA ASN A 49 23.78 13.31 36.86
C ASN A 49 24.72 14.44 36.47
N TYR A 50 25.84 14.14 35.79
CA TYR A 50 26.74 15.15 35.24
C TYR A 50 26.00 16.11 34.27
N ASN A 51 25.24 15.55 33.33
CA ASN A 51 24.54 16.36 32.33
C ASN A 51 23.51 17.30 32.95
N TYR A 52 22.71 16.81 33.89
CA TYR A 52 21.72 17.64 34.54
C TYR A 52 22.36 18.69 35.44
N LEU A 53 23.43 18.36 36.16
CA LEU A 53 24.18 19.30 36.97
C LEU A 53 24.81 20.42 36.12
N LEU A 54 25.44 20.03 35.00
CA LEU A 54 26.01 20.99 34.05
C LEU A 54 24.94 21.93 33.48
N LYS A 55 23.79 21.39 33.08
CA LYS A 55 22.66 22.19 32.58
C LYS A 55 22.11 23.14 33.63
N CYS A 56 22.06 22.74 34.90
CA CYS A 56 21.67 23.62 35.99
C CYS A 56 22.66 24.79 36.14
N PHE A 57 23.97 24.52 36.16
CA PHE A 57 24.97 25.60 36.25
C PHE A 57 24.89 26.56 35.06
N LEU A 58 24.70 26.02 33.84
CA LEU A 58 24.56 26.88 32.65
C LEU A 58 23.29 27.72 32.67
N ALA A 59 22.17 27.17 33.18
CA ALA A 59 20.91 27.90 33.32
C ALA A 59 20.98 29.00 34.40
N LEU A 60 21.82 28.81 35.42
CA LEU A 60 22.09 29.81 36.47
C LEU A 60 23.22 30.77 36.10
N GLU A 61 23.80 30.64 34.91
CA GLU A 61 24.97 31.44 34.48
C GLU A 61 26.20 31.28 35.40
N ASP A 62 26.25 30.19 36.19
CA ASP A 62 27.43 29.87 37.02
C ASP A 62 28.48 29.14 36.18
N TYR A 63 29.08 29.89 35.26
CA TYR A 63 30.07 29.35 34.33
C TYR A 63 31.35 28.87 35.04
N LYS A 64 31.66 29.39 36.21
CA LYS A 64 32.83 28.97 37.00
C LYS A 64 32.65 27.55 37.54
N SER A 65 31.49 27.25 38.12
CA SER A 65 31.17 25.92 38.62
C SER A 65 31.02 24.93 37.47
N ALA A 66 30.39 25.33 36.35
CA ALA A 66 30.28 24.57 35.14
C ALA A 66 31.66 24.16 34.56
N GLU A 67 32.58 25.14 34.43
CA GLU A 67 33.95 24.89 33.93
C GLU A 67 34.69 23.89 34.83
N LYS A 68 34.68 24.10 36.15
CA LYS A 68 35.31 23.22 37.13
C LYS A 68 34.76 21.77 37.01
N LEU A 69 33.43 21.64 36.85
CA LEU A 69 32.77 20.33 36.69
C LEU A 69 33.23 19.64 35.41
N ALA A 70 33.18 20.35 34.27
CA ALA A 70 33.54 19.80 32.96
C ALA A 70 35.04 19.47 32.89
N GLU A 71 35.95 20.33 33.36
CA GLU A 71 37.38 20.07 33.42
C GLU A 71 37.72 18.83 34.26
N ASN A 72 37.01 18.64 35.39
CA ASN A 72 37.20 17.46 36.24
C ASN A 72 36.77 16.19 35.50
N GLN A 73 35.68 16.23 34.70
CA GLN A 73 35.28 15.11 33.86
C GLN A 73 36.31 14.83 32.77
N VAL A 74 36.82 15.85 32.08
CA VAL A 74 37.90 15.69 31.10
C VAL A 74 39.13 15.03 31.70
N LYS A 75 39.51 15.39 32.96
CA LYS A 75 40.64 14.77 33.67
C LYS A 75 40.39 13.33 34.03
N LYS A 76 39.18 13.00 34.50
CA LYS A 76 38.79 11.62 34.86
C LYS A 76 38.61 10.71 33.62
N HIS A 77 38.10 11.27 32.53
CA HIS A 77 37.73 10.54 31.30
C HIS A 77 38.34 11.20 30.06
N PRO A 78 39.68 11.17 29.89
CA PRO A 78 40.37 11.93 28.84
C PRO A 78 40.07 11.45 27.40
N SER A 79 39.54 10.23 27.27
CA SER A 79 39.14 9.63 25.97
C SER A 79 37.75 10.04 25.54
N THR A 80 36.89 10.51 26.42
CA THR A 80 35.51 10.92 26.15
C THR A 80 35.48 12.29 25.50
N MET A 81 35.12 12.35 24.23
CA MET A 81 35.17 13.59 23.44
C MET A 81 34.11 14.59 23.83
N ARG A 82 32.93 14.11 24.25
CA ARG A 82 31.82 14.96 24.69
C ARG A 82 32.21 15.96 25.78
N TYR A 83 32.87 15.51 26.85
CA TYR A 83 33.25 16.42 27.95
C TYR A 83 34.17 17.55 27.52
N LYS A 84 35.00 17.34 26.49
CA LYS A 84 35.83 18.37 25.89
C LYS A 84 35.00 19.42 25.16
N VAL A 85 33.91 18.97 24.47
CA VAL A 85 32.95 19.87 23.82
C VAL A 85 32.20 20.70 24.85
N ASP A 86 31.85 20.10 26.01
CA ASP A 86 31.16 20.81 27.08
C ASP A 86 31.99 22.02 27.60
N VAL A 87 33.32 21.88 27.70
CA VAL A 87 34.23 22.99 28.07
C VAL A 87 34.14 24.15 27.06
N GLY A 88 34.19 23.83 25.76
CA GLY A 88 34.03 24.84 24.71
C GLY A 88 32.64 25.50 24.74
N THR A 89 31.59 24.71 25.02
CA THR A 89 30.22 25.19 25.14
C THR A 89 30.05 26.17 26.31
N ILE A 90 30.73 25.92 27.43
CA ILE A 90 30.72 26.81 28.59
C ILE A 90 31.36 28.16 28.22
N TYR A 91 32.50 28.16 27.51
CA TYR A 91 33.11 29.40 27.04
C TYR A 91 32.21 30.16 26.07
N ASN A 92 31.57 29.47 25.15
CA ASN A 92 30.62 30.11 24.23
C ASN A 92 29.47 30.78 24.97
N LYS A 93 28.84 30.07 25.92
CA LYS A 93 27.76 30.61 26.73
C LYS A 93 28.17 31.72 27.67
N SER A 94 29.42 31.75 28.12
CA SER A 94 29.96 32.86 28.93
C SER A 94 30.34 34.09 28.11
N GLY A 95 30.19 34.04 26.76
CA GLY A 95 30.53 35.14 25.86
C GLY A 95 32.00 35.17 25.41
N ASP A 96 32.81 34.17 25.76
CA ASP A 96 34.20 34.06 25.32
C ASP A 96 34.31 33.16 24.06
N GLU A 97 33.71 33.64 22.97
CA GLU A 97 33.70 32.92 21.68
C GLU A 97 35.12 32.55 21.21
N SER A 98 36.10 33.40 21.44
CA SER A 98 37.50 33.15 21.04
C SER A 98 38.12 31.97 21.77
N LYS A 99 37.80 31.75 23.04
CA LYS A 99 38.22 30.53 23.75
C LYS A 99 37.46 29.29 23.30
N ALA A 100 36.15 29.42 23.07
CA ALA A 100 35.34 28.34 22.58
C ALA A 100 35.88 27.81 21.24
N GLU A 101 36.12 28.70 20.27
CA GLU A 101 36.71 28.32 18.96
C GLU A 101 38.07 27.64 19.10
N LYS A 102 38.93 28.14 20.01
CA LYS A 102 40.24 27.52 20.27
C LYS A 102 40.11 26.09 20.82
N GLU A 103 39.22 25.87 21.79
CA GLU A 103 38.98 24.54 22.35
C GLU A 103 38.37 23.60 21.30
N TYR A 104 37.37 24.05 20.54
CA TYR A 104 36.79 23.23 19.46
C TYR A 104 37.84 22.87 18.39
N SER A 105 38.64 23.83 17.94
CA SER A 105 39.72 23.58 16.99
C SER A 105 40.77 22.61 17.52
N LYS A 106 41.12 22.69 18.81
CA LYS A 106 42.07 21.79 19.47
C LYS A 106 41.53 20.35 19.51
N ILE A 107 40.23 20.19 19.83
CA ILE A 107 39.57 18.89 19.86
C ILE A 107 39.56 18.27 18.45
N ILE A 108 39.15 19.03 17.42
CA ILE A 108 39.11 18.57 16.03
C ILE A 108 40.50 18.20 15.52
N LYS A 109 41.54 18.96 15.87
CA LYS A 109 42.93 18.64 15.54
C LYS A 109 43.39 17.32 16.18
N SER A 110 42.89 17.00 17.38
CA SER A 110 43.26 15.76 18.09
C SER A 110 42.71 14.47 17.47
N LEU A 111 41.87 14.58 16.43
CA LEU A 111 41.27 13.42 15.75
C LEU A 111 42.25 12.57 14.96
N ASP A 112 43.47 13.00 14.67
CA ASP A 112 44.38 12.31 13.75
C ASP A 112 44.67 10.83 14.08
N LYS A 113 44.35 10.39 15.29
CA LYS A 113 44.44 8.99 15.74
C LYS A 113 43.18 8.49 16.43
N ALA A 114 42.07 9.20 16.28
CA ALA A 114 40.81 8.86 16.92
C ALA A 114 40.17 7.60 16.29
N SER A 115 39.53 6.79 17.11
CA SER A 115 38.71 5.66 16.64
C SER A 115 37.42 6.16 16.00
N VAL A 116 36.77 5.29 15.21
CA VAL A 116 35.43 5.57 14.63
C VAL A 116 34.44 5.98 15.73
N SER A 117 34.46 5.31 16.88
CA SER A 117 33.60 5.62 18.02
C SER A 117 33.81 7.04 18.54
N GLN A 118 35.06 7.47 18.67
CA GLN A 118 35.40 8.83 19.12
C GLN A 118 34.99 9.92 18.11
N ILE A 119 35.12 9.62 16.81
CA ILE A 119 34.67 10.53 15.74
C ILE A 119 33.15 10.67 15.77
N LEU A 120 32.41 9.54 15.93
CA LEU A 120 30.94 9.54 16.05
C LEU A 120 30.48 10.31 17.29
N GLU A 121 31.13 10.08 18.44
CA GLU A 121 30.84 10.77 19.69
C GLU A 121 31.05 12.28 19.54
N LEU A 122 32.19 12.70 18.98
CA LEU A 122 32.49 14.12 18.81
C LEU A 122 31.54 14.80 17.82
N GLY A 123 31.29 14.19 16.66
CA GLY A 123 30.36 14.76 15.69
C GLY A 123 28.94 14.87 16.24
N LYS A 124 28.50 13.86 17.01
CA LYS A 124 27.21 13.89 17.71
C LYS A 124 27.17 15.00 18.76
N ALA A 125 28.22 15.15 19.56
CA ALA A 125 28.31 16.20 20.59
C ALA A 125 28.18 17.61 19.99
N PHE A 126 28.83 17.88 18.85
CA PHE A 126 28.65 19.13 18.13
C PHE A 126 27.25 19.31 17.56
N SER A 127 26.63 18.27 17.05
CA SER A 127 25.25 18.35 16.55
C SER A 127 24.23 18.60 17.67
N GLU A 128 24.47 18.08 18.87
CA GLU A 128 23.59 18.29 20.05
C GLU A 128 23.59 19.74 20.57
N ILE A 129 24.63 20.53 20.23
CA ILE A 129 24.73 21.95 20.56
C ILE A 129 24.50 22.86 19.35
N ASP A 130 23.89 22.32 18.27
CA ASP A 130 23.61 23.00 17.00
C ASP A 130 24.83 23.49 16.22
N GLU A 131 26.05 23.08 16.60
CA GLU A 131 27.30 23.39 15.89
C GLU A 131 27.49 22.43 14.67
N ASN A 132 26.52 22.47 13.78
CA ASN A 132 26.41 21.54 12.64
C ASN A 132 27.60 21.63 11.66
N GLN A 133 28.22 22.81 11.51
CA GLN A 133 29.43 22.99 10.68
C GLN A 133 30.64 22.25 11.27
N LEU A 134 30.84 22.34 12.58
CA LEU A 134 31.89 21.62 13.28
C LEU A 134 31.66 20.10 13.24
N ALA A 135 30.41 19.68 13.38
CA ALA A 135 30.03 18.28 13.23
C ALA A 135 30.36 17.73 11.83
N LEU A 136 30.07 18.50 10.76
CA LEU A 136 30.46 18.14 9.39
C LEU A 136 31.98 18.07 9.23
N GLU A 137 32.73 19.05 9.77
CA GLU A 137 34.18 19.06 9.74
C GLU A 137 34.77 17.79 10.39
N VAL A 138 34.24 17.40 11.55
CA VAL A 138 34.60 16.16 12.26
C VAL A 138 34.38 14.95 11.39
N TYR A 139 33.19 14.81 10.79
CA TYR A 139 32.89 13.65 9.96
C TYR A 139 33.68 13.61 8.65
N TYR A 140 33.91 14.76 7.99
CA TYR A 140 34.77 14.83 6.80
C TYR A 140 36.22 14.53 7.11
N LYS A 141 36.74 15.01 8.25
CA LYS A 141 38.08 14.67 8.71
C LYS A 141 38.19 13.16 9.04
N GLY A 142 37.18 12.66 9.75
CA GLY A 142 37.04 11.23 10.05
C GLY A 142 37.01 10.37 8.80
N ARG A 143 36.23 10.75 7.79
CA ARG A 143 36.16 10.06 6.49
C ARG A 143 37.53 9.98 5.81
N LYS A 144 38.32 11.06 5.82
CA LYS A 144 39.67 11.06 5.27
C LYS A 144 40.62 10.10 6.01
N GLN A 145 40.46 9.99 7.34
CA GLN A 145 41.30 9.15 8.19
C GLN A 145 40.96 7.67 8.08
N VAL A 146 39.66 7.31 8.14
CA VAL A 146 39.17 5.92 8.21
C VAL A 146 38.92 5.34 6.83
N GLY A 147 38.72 6.18 5.82
CA GLY A 147 38.45 5.80 4.44
C GLY A 147 37.14 4.99 4.28
N LYS A 148 37.21 3.95 3.44
CA LYS A 148 36.02 3.13 3.11
C LYS A 148 35.51 2.27 4.28
N ALA A 149 36.27 2.11 5.37
CA ALA A 149 35.88 1.28 6.50
C ALA A 149 34.65 1.86 7.24
N TYR A 150 34.56 3.19 7.34
CA TYR A 150 33.40 3.90 7.89
C TYR A 150 33.33 5.33 7.34
N PRO A 151 32.61 5.60 6.25
CA PRO A 151 32.67 6.91 5.57
C PRO A 151 31.74 7.99 6.12
N PHE A 152 31.01 7.73 7.20
CA PHE A 152 30.09 8.64 7.90
C PHE A 152 28.95 9.23 7.02
N ASN A 153 28.57 8.58 5.93
CA ASN A 153 27.57 9.09 4.99
C ASN A 153 26.21 9.36 5.67
N PHE A 154 25.76 8.48 6.57
CA PHE A 154 24.48 8.68 7.25
C PHE A 154 24.48 9.91 8.14
N GLN A 155 25.57 10.13 8.89
CA GLN A 155 25.72 11.28 9.80
C GLN A 155 25.81 12.58 9.00
N ILE A 156 26.61 12.61 7.95
CA ILE A 156 26.74 13.77 7.06
C ILE A 156 25.42 14.06 6.38
N ALA A 157 24.75 13.05 5.82
CA ALA A 157 23.44 13.20 5.16
C ALA A 157 22.39 13.77 6.10
N GLN A 158 22.36 13.32 7.36
CA GLN A 158 21.43 13.82 8.36
C GLN A 158 21.62 15.31 8.61
N ILE A 159 22.86 15.75 8.80
CA ILE A 159 23.17 17.17 9.04
C ILE A 159 22.85 18.02 7.81
N LEU A 160 23.23 17.57 6.62
CA LEU A 160 22.93 18.25 5.37
C LEU A 160 21.42 18.41 5.16
N GLY A 161 20.64 17.38 5.50
CA GLY A 161 19.18 17.43 5.47
C GLY A 161 18.59 18.44 6.44
N GLN A 162 19.12 18.53 7.68
CA GLN A 162 18.72 19.54 8.67
C GLN A 162 19.03 20.96 8.21
N GLN A 163 20.14 21.15 7.49
CA GLN A 163 20.53 22.45 6.91
C GLN A 163 19.77 22.80 5.61
N GLY A 164 18.85 21.93 5.15
CA GLY A 164 18.12 22.12 3.88
C GLY A 164 18.96 21.85 2.62
N ASN A 165 20.18 21.35 2.76
CA ASN A 165 21.01 20.91 1.63
C ASN A 165 20.60 19.51 1.17
N ILE A 166 19.43 19.43 0.53
CA ILE A 166 18.84 18.14 0.12
C ILE A 166 19.65 17.46 -0.99
N GLU A 167 20.28 18.22 -1.87
CA GLU A 167 21.15 17.64 -2.92
C GLU A 167 22.36 16.92 -2.31
N GLY A 168 23.06 17.58 -1.36
CA GLY A 168 24.16 16.96 -0.63
C GLY A 168 23.71 15.73 0.17
N MET A 169 22.56 15.81 0.81
CA MET A 169 21.95 14.69 1.53
C MET A 169 21.71 13.48 0.60
N ILE A 170 21.09 13.70 -0.56
CA ILE A 170 20.84 12.64 -1.56
C ILE A 170 22.17 12.03 -2.00
N THR A 171 23.16 12.87 -2.31
CA THR A 171 24.49 12.42 -2.72
C THR A 171 25.09 11.45 -1.70
N GLU A 172 25.08 11.82 -0.42
CA GLU A 172 25.65 11.00 0.66
C GLU A 172 24.89 9.68 0.82
N TYR A 173 23.54 9.68 0.73
CA TYR A 173 22.76 8.44 0.80
C TYR A 173 22.99 7.52 -0.41
N LEU A 174 23.20 8.07 -1.61
CA LEU A 174 23.49 7.26 -2.78
C LEU A 174 24.95 6.71 -2.74
N ASP A 175 25.89 7.47 -2.18
CA ASP A 175 27.28 7.03 -2.06
C ASP A 175 27.43 5.85 -1.08
N VAL A 176 26.58 5.76 -0.05
CA VAL A 176 26.60 4.59 0.84
C VAL A 176 26.26 3.29 0.13
N LEU A 177 25.48 3.34 -0.94
CA LEU A 177 25.10 2.17 -1.73
C LEU A 177 26.27 1.62 -2.56
N GLU A 178 27.29 2.43 -2.87
CA GLU A 178 28.56 1.94 -3.48
C GLU A 178 29.38 1.08 -2.52
N ILE A 179 29.23 1.33 -1.22
CA ILE A 179 29.98 0.60 -0.18
C ILE A 179 29.27 -0.71 0.16
N SER A 180 27.96 -0.67 0.30
CA SER A 180 27.14 -1.84 0.57
C SER A 180 25.72 -1.67 0.06
N THR A 181 25.30 -2.57 -0.82
CA THR A 181 23.92 -2.64 -1.32
C THR A 181 22.91 -3.00 -0.23
N GLY A 182 23.35 -3.56 0.90
CA GLY A 182 22.50 -3.89 2.05
C GLY A 182 21.81 -2.68 2.69
N TYR A 183 22.29 -1.46 2.42
CA TYR A 183 21.67 -0.24 2.93
C TYR A 183 20.48 0.26 2.08
N ILE A 184 20.14 -0.40 0.97
CA ILE A 184 19.10 0.07 0.04
C ILE A 184 17.79 0.40 0.74
N GLN A 185 17.30 -0.49 1.61
CA GLN A 185 16.03 -0.27 2.32
C GLN A 185 16.10 0.92 3.28
N SER A 186 17.21 1.09 3.99
CA SER A 186 17.41 2.22 4.90
C SER A 186 17.45 3.54 4.15
N VAL A 187 18.12 3.57 2.99
CA VAL A 187 18.19 4.74 2.11
C VAL A 187 16.81 5.06 1.53
N GLN A 188 16.09 4.07 1.02
CA GLN A 188 14.72 4.24 0.51
C GLN A 188 13.78 4.81 1.57
N ASN A 189 13.78 4.23 2.78
CA ASN A 189 12.93 4.70 3.88
C ASN A 189 13.23 6.16 4.27
N THR A 190 14.52 6.53 4.30
CA THR A 190 14.91 7.91 4.64
C THR A 190 14.55 8.90 3.54
N LEU A 191 14.85 8.56 2.29
CA LEU A 191 14.48 9.39 1.14
C LEU A 191 12.97 9.57 1.03
N ASN A 192 12.19 8.50 1.25
CA ASN A 192 10.73 8.58 1.24
C ASN A 192 10.19 9.59 2.26
N ARG A 193 10.76 9.59 3.47
CA ARG A 193 10.35 10.52 4.54
C ARG A 193 10.73 11.97 4.28
N VAL A 194 11.88 12.22 3.63
CA VAL A 194 12.45 13.58 3.51
C VAL A 194 12.06 14.25 2.19
N ILE A 195 12.05 13.51 1.09
CA ILE A 195 11.82 14.07 -0.25
C ILE A 195 10.33 14.32 -0.48
N GLY A 196 9.46 13.40 -0.01
CA GLY A 196 8.07 13.32 -0.47
C GLY A 196 8.03 13.07 -1.99
N PHE A 197 7.16 12.16 -2.46
CA PHE A 197 7.13 11.84 -3.89
C PHE A 197 5.95 12.51 -4.62
N ASP A 198 5.50 13.67 -4.11
CA ASP A 198 4.52 14.51 -4.80
C ASP A 198 5.05 14.99 -6.16
N GLU A 199 4.17 15.10 -7.16
CA GLU A 199 4.58 15.46 -8.53
C GLU A 199 5.36 16.79 -8.61
N GLU A 200 5.05 17.74 -7.74
CA GLU A 200 5.65 19.09 -7.72
C GLU A 200 6.99 19.17 -6.97
N SER A 201 7.42 18.10 -6.31
CA SER A 201 8.66 18.13 -5.53
C SER A 201 9.89 18.23 -6.42
N LYS A 202 10.60 19.39 -6.34
CA LYS A 202 11.88 19.62 -7.03
C LYS A 202 12.95 18.56 -6.68
N TYR A 203 12.84 17.94 -5.52
CA TYR A 203 13.79 16.93 -5.06
C TYR A 203 13.70 15.62 -5.84
N ASN A 204 12.55 15.33 -6.43
CA ASN A 204 12.38 14.20 -7.35
C ASN A 204 13.25 14.33 -8.60
N ALA A 205 13.36 15.55 -9.14
CA ALA A 205 14.22 15.82 -10.29
C ALA A 205 15.70 15.64 -9.92
N ILE A 206 16.13 16.16 -8.77
CA ILE A 206 17.50 16.02 -8.25
C ILE A 206 17.84 14.53 -8.05
N LEU A 207 16.97 13.77 -7.37
CA LEU A 207 17.19 12.34 -7.15
C LEU A 207 17.33 11.59 -8.48
N LYS A 208 16.42 11.84 -9.43
CA LYS A 208 16.45 11.22 -10.76
C LYS A 208 17.75 11.54 -11.50
N GLU A 209 18.17 12.80 -11.54
CA GLU A 209 19.41 13.25 -12.16
C GLU A 209 20.64 12.56 -11.56
N GLN A 210 20.74 12.57 -10.24
CA GLN A 210 21.83 11.91 -9.49
C GLN A 210 21.90 10.42 -9.79
N LEU A 211 20.75 9.73 -9.86
CA LEU A 211 20.67 8.31 -10.19
C LEU A 211 21.08 8.05 -11.63
N MET A 212 20.62 8.87 -12.58
CA MET A 212 20.99 8.71 -14.00
C MET A 212 22.50 8.90 -14.23
N LEU A 213 23.11 9.91 -13.59
CA LEU A 213 24.56 10.12 -13.64
C LEU A 213 25.35 8.91 -13.12
N ARG A 214 24.90 8.32 -12.00
CA ARG A 214 25.55 7.13 -11.43
C ARG A 214 25.35 5.89 -12.29
N ILE A 215 24.18 5.70 -12.89
CA ILE A 215 23.93 4.61 -13.85
C ILE A 215 24.88 4.73 -15.06
N GLN A 216 25.06 5.94 -15.60
CA GLN A 216 25.99 6.16 -16.71
C GLN A 216 27.45 5.90 -16.32
N LYS A 217 27.83 6.31 -15.11
CA LYS A 217 29.20 6.14 -14.60
C LYS A 217 29.54 4.67 -14.28
N ASN A 218 28.55 3.92 -13.77
CA ASN A 218 28.72 2.53 -13.35
C ASN A 218 27.62 1.64 -13.98
N PRO A 219 27.65 1.41 -15.29
CA PRO A 219 26.58 0.70 -16.01
C PRO A 219 26.42 -0.77 -15.57
N GLU A 220 27.47 -1.38 -15.02
CA GLU A 220 27.45 -2.76 -14.51
C GLU A 220 26.79 -2.88 -13.13
N SER A 221 26.56 -1.76 -12.43
CA SER A 221 25.95 -1.77 -11.11
C SER A 221 24.43 -1.62 -11.21
N ASP A 222 23.69 -2.61 -10.72
CA ASP A 222 22.22 -2.61 -10.73
C ASP A 222 21.61 -1.70 -9.68
N ILE A 223 22.36 -1.35 -8.63
CA ILE A 223 21.80 -0.70 -7.44
C ILE A 223 21.10 0.63 -7.75
N TYR A 224 21.70 1.45 -8.61
CA TYR A 224 21.14 2.73 -8.98
C TYR A 224 19.94 2.60 -9.93
N SER A 225 19.95 1.58 -10.80
CA SER A 225 18.78 1.24 -11.63
C SER A 225 17.61 0.78 -10.75
N GLN A 226 17.88 -0.03 -9.71
CA GLN A 226 16.86 -0.44 -8.74
C GLN A 226 16.31 0.76 -7.94
N MET A 227 17.18 1.69 -7.52
CA MET A 227 16.76 2.92 -6.85
C MET A 227 15.92 3.83 -7.77
N LEU A 228 16.27 3.92 -9.06
CA LEU A 228 15.49 4.70 -10.03
C LEU A 228 14.11 4.08 -10.26
N ILE A 229 14.02 2.77 -10.42
CA ILE A 229 12.76 2.04 -10.53
C ILE A 229 11.89 2.29 -9.29
N TRP A 230 12.46 2.14 -8.10
CA TRP A 230 11.76 2.42 -6.85
C TRP A 230 11.24 3.88 -6.80
N ALA A 231 12.09 4.85 -7.10
CA ALA A 231 11.70 6.26 -7.09
C ALA A 231 10.57 6.58 -8.09
N LEU A 232 10.59 5.97 -9.28
CA LEU A 232 9.53 6.10 -10.28
C LEU A 232 8.21 5.48 -9.79
N MET A 233 8.27 4.34 -9.12
CA MET A 233 7.09 3.69 -8.53
C MET A 233 6.47 4.54 -7.41
N GLN A 234 7.29 5.17 -6.55
CA GLN A 234 6.79 6.09 -5.52
C GLN A 234 6.06 7.32 -6.12
N GLN A 235 6.46 7.74 -7.32
CA GLN A 235 5.83 8.83 -8.07
C GLN A 235 4.63 8.36 -8.93
N ASN A 236 4.17 7.12 -8.80
CA ASN A 236 3.15 6.49 -9.65
C ASN A 236 3.48 6.51 -11.17
N LYS A 237 4.75 6.66 -11.54
CA LYS A 237 5.25 6.66 -12.93
C LYS A 237 5.56 5.24 -13.39
N TYR A 238 4.54 4.39 -13.38
CA TYR A 238 4.67 2.95 -13.65
C TYR A 238 5.18 2.65 -15.06
N GLU A 239 4.79 3.43 -16.08
CA GLU A 239 5.25 3.30 -17.46
C GLU A 239 6.77 3.48 -17.55
N ALA A 240 7.28 4.55 -16.92
CA ALA A 240 8.72 4.82 -16.89
C ALA A 240 9.47 3.75 -16.07
N ALA A 241 8.90 3.27 -14.98
CA ALA A 241 9.47 2.18 -14.19
C ALA A 241 9.55 0.89 -15.02
N MET A 242 8.51 0.52 -15.78
CA MET A 242 8.49 -0.66 -16.63
C MET A 242 9.56 -0.61 -17.72
N ILE A 243 9.79 0.56 -18.33
CA ILE A 243 10.88 0.76 -19.30
C ILE A 243 12.24 0.43 -18.65
N GLN A 244 12.48 0.94 -17.43
CA GLN A 244 13.76 0.69 -16.73
C GLN A 244 13.91 -0.77 -16.32
N VAL A 245 12.83 -1.42 -15.83
CA VAL A 245 12.85 -2.83 -15.46
C VAL A 245 13.16 -3.71 -16.67
N LYS A 246 12.50 -3.47 -17.81
CA LYS A 246 12.77 -4.23 -19.05
C LYS A 246 14.20 -4.02 -19.56
N ALA A 247 14.71 -2.78 -19.45
CA ALA A 247 16.10 -2.46 -19.84
C ALA A 247 17.12 -3.22 -18.95
N LEU A 248 16.85 -3.25 -17.63
CA LEU A 248 17.69 -3.95 -16.66
C LEU A 248 17.65 -5.46 -16.90
N ASP A 249 16.47 -6.05 -17.06
CA ASP A 249 16.28 -7.47 -17.35
C ASP A 249 17.00 -7.89 -18.66
N LYS A 250 16.91 -7.06 -19.71
CA LYS A 250 17.60 -7.32 -20.99
C LYS A 250 19.10 -7.22 -20.86
N ARG A 251 19.62 -6.21 -20.13
CA ARG A 251 21.05 -6.02 -19.90
C ARG A 251 21.66 -7.21 -19.16
N ASN A 252 20.99 -7.66 -18.10
CA ASN A 252 21.47 -8.74 -17.23
C ASN A 252 21.13 -10.13 -17.76
N LYS A 253 20.36 -10.22 -18.87
CA LYS A 253 19.84 -11.48 -19.42
C LYS A 253 19.07 -12.29 -18.37
N GLU A 254 18.24 -11.59 -17.57
CA GLU A 254 17.40 -12.21 -16.54
C GLU A 254 16.21 -12.93 -17.17
N ASP A 255 15.54 -13.79 -16.38
CA ASP A 255 14.35 -14.53 -16.81
C ASP A 255 13.06 -13.69 -16.76
N GLY A 256 13.11 -12.47 -16.18
CA GLY A 256 11.97 -11.55 -16.15
C GLY A 256 11.26 -11.43 -14.80
N GLN A 257 11.82 -11.95 -13.71
CA GLN A 257 11.18 -11.90 -12.38
C GLN A 257 10.79 -10.47 -11.96
N ARG A 258 11.66 -9.48 -12.21
CA ARG A 258 11.40 -8.07 -11.88
C ARG A 258 10.25 -7.51 -12.71
N VAL A 259 10.14 -7.93 -13.96
CA VAL A 259 9.05 -7.52 -14.88
C VAL A 259 7.72 -8.08 -14.39
N VAL A 260 7.67 -9.37 -14.04
CA VAL A 260 6.46 -9.99 -13.44
C VAL A 260 6.04 -9.25 -12.18
N SER A 261 6.99 -8.95 -11.28
CA SER A 261 6.71 -8.26 -10.02
C SER A 261 6.10 -6.88 -10.25
N LEU A 262 6.68 -6.08 -11.14
CA LEU A 262 6.15 -4.75 -11.46
C LEU A 262 4.81 -4.84 -12.18
N ALA A 263 4.62 -5.78 -13.09
CA ALA A 263 3.35 -5.99 -13.78
C ALA A 263 2.21 -6.35 -12.81
N LYS A 264 2.46 -7.22 -11.82
CA LYS A 264 1.49 -7.52 -10.75
C LYS A 264 1.15 -6.27 -9.92
N ILE A 265 2.15 -5.46 -9.56
CA ILE A 265 1.92 -4.19 -8.85
C ILE A 265 1.08 -3.23 -9.73
N ALA A 266 1.36 -3.16 -11.02
CA ALA A 266 0.62 -2.32 -11.97
C ALA A 266 -0.87 -2.74 -12.06
N VAL A 267 -1.17 -4.04 -12.10
CA VAL A 267 -2.56 -4.55 -12.05
C VAL A 267 -3.26 -4.08 -10.78
N ASN A 268 -2.62 -4.24 -9.61
CA ASN A 268 -3.20 -3.84 -8.31
C ASN A 268 -3.44 -2.33 -8.20
N ASN A 269 -2.74 -1.54 -9.00
CA ASN A 269 -2.91 -0.08 -9.08
C ASN A 269 -3.74 0.36 -10.30
N TYR A 270 -4.49 -0.54 -10.92
CA TYR A 270 -5.35 -0.28 -12.09
C TYR A 270 -4.60 0.26 -13.32
N LYS A 271 -3.27 0.02 -13.38
CA LYS A 271 -2.42 0.40 -14.51
C LYS A 271 -2.29 -0.77 -15.50
N TYR A 272 -3.42 -1.17 -16.05
CA TYR A 272 -3.52 -2.38 -16.87
C TYR A 272 -2.63 -2.35 -18.11
N ASP A 273 -2.48 -1.19 -18.78
CA ASP A 273 -1.63 -1.07 -19.97
C ASP A 273 -0.15 -1.33 -19.66
N VAL A 274 0.32 -0.88 -18.50
CA VAL A 274 1.69 -1.15 -18.05
C VAL A 274 1.89 -2.64 -17.77
N ALA A 275 0.90 -3.27 -17.13
CA ALA A 275 0.95 -4.70 -16.86
C ALA A 275 0.97 -5.51 -18.16
N ILE A 276 0.07 -5.20 -19.10
CA ILE A 276 0.00 -5.83 -20.42
C ILE A 276 1.32 -5.68 -21.18
N ASP A 277 1.93 -4.49 -21.16
CA ASP A 277 3.23 -4.24 -21.78
C ASP A 277 4.35 -5.08 -21.15
N GLY A 278 4.36 -5.21 -19.82
CA GLY A 278 5.32 -6.06 -19.10
C GLY A 278 5.14 -7.54 -19.43
N TYR A 279 3.91 -8.05 -19.40
CA TYR A 279 3.62 -9.44 -19.72
C TYR A 279 3.88 -9.77 -21.20
N ASN A 280 3.57 -8.85 -22.13
CA ASN A 280 3.91 -9.01 -23.55
C ASN A 280 5.42 -9.11 -23.77
N TYR A 281 6.21 -8.33 -23.04
CA TYR A 281 7.67 -8.44 -23.09
C TYR A 281 8.14 -9.85 -22.67
N LEU A 282 7.55 -10.41 -21.61
CA LEU A 282 7.89 -11.78 -21.15
C LEU A 282 7.42 -12.85 -22.12
N LYS A 283 6.23 -12.70 -22.69
CA LYS A 283 5.72 -13.56 -23.78
C LYS A 283 6.68 -13.55 -24.99
N SER A 284 7.25 -12.39 -25.32
CA SER A 284 8.20 -12.25 -26.44
C SER A 284 9.55 -12.98 -26.23
N LYS A 285 9.88 -13.37 -24.99
CA LYS A 285 11.05 -14.21 -24.69
C LYS A 285 10.87 -15.68 -25.13
N GLY A 286 9.65 -16.07 -25.44
CA GLY A 286 9.29 -17.39 -26.01
C GLY A 286 9.03 -18.45 -24.95
N PRO A 287 8.51 -19.62 -25.39
CA PRO A 287 7.98 -20.67 -24.51
C PRO A 287 9.03 -21.36 -23.60
N ASN A 288 10.31 -21.19 -23.90
CA ASN A 288 11.40 -21.69 -23.05
C ASN A 288 11.69 -20.79 -21.85
N ASN A 289 11.12 -19.59 -21.78
CA ASN A 289 11.29 -18.71 -20.63
C ASN A 289 10.45 -19.22 -19.45
N TYR A 290 11.04 -19.19 -18.24
CA TYR A 290 10.38 -19.69 -17.03
C TYR A 290 9.01 -19.02 -16.76
N TYR A 291 8.89 -17.72 -17.04
CA TYR A 291 7.66 -16.94 -16.81
C TYR A 291 6.70 -16.89 -18.01
N TYR A 292 6.98 -17.60 -19.09
CA TYR A 292 6.19 -17.49 -20.33
C TYR A 292 4.70 -17.80 -20.12
N THR A 293 4.38 -18.98 -19.61
CA THR A 293 2.97 -19.42 -19.42
C THR A 293 2.27 -18.55 -18.38
N GLU A 294 2.91 -18.28 -17.23
CA GLU A 294 2.36 -17.43 -16.19
C GLU A 294 2.06 -16.01 -16.73
N SER A 295 3.00 -15.45 -17.47
CA SER A 295 2.84 -14.09 -18.02
C SER A 295 1.77 -14.01 -19.11
N TYR A 296 1.62 -15.05 -19.92
CA TYR A 296 0.57 -15.07 -20.94
C TYR A 296 -0.82 -15.10 -20.28
N ILE A 297 -1.01 -15.94 -19.27
CA ILE A 297 -2.27 -16.02 -18.52
C ILE A 297 -2.54 -14.70 -17.79
N ALA A 298 -1.54 -14.15 -17.10
CA ALA A 298 -1.67 -12.88 -16.40
C ALA A 298 -1.91 -11.69 -17.34
N MET A 299 -1.41 -11.73 -18.56
CA MET A 299 -1.71 -10.74 -19.60
C MET A 299 -3.20 -10.77 -19.97
N LEU A 300 -3.75 -11.96 -20.21
CA LEU A 300 -5.18 -12.11 -20.52
C LEU A 300 -6.05 -11.60 -19.37
N GLU A 301 -5.68 -11.91 -18.13
CA GLU A 301 -6.37 -11.40 -16.94
C GLU A 301 -6.30 -9.86 -16.87
N ALA A 302 -5.13 -9.26 -17.11
CA ALA A 302 -4.99 -7.80 -17.12
C ALA A 302 -5.81 -7.16 -18.25
N MET A 303 -5.87 -7.77 -19.43
CA MET A 303 -6.71 -7.32 -20.55
C MET A 303 -8.20 -7.43 -20.20
N LYS A 304 -8.63 -8.53 -19.57
CA LYS A 304 -10.00 -8.72 -19.06
C LYS A 304 -10.36 -7.65 -18.04
N LEU A 305 -9.54 -7.46 -17.03
CA LEU A 305 -9.74 -6.43 -16.00
C LEU A 305 -9.82 -5.02 -16.60
N LYS A 306 -9.03 -4.73 -17.63
CA LYS A 306 -9.10 -3.46 -18.36
C LYS A 306 -10.47 -3.29 -19.02
N VAL A 307 -11.00 -4.31 -19.67
CA VAL A 307 -12.34 -4.27 -20.31
C VAL A 307 -13.45 -4.10 -19.27
N ILE A 308 -13.34 -4.78 -18.12
CA ILE A 308 -14.36 -4.72 -17.06
C ILE A 308 -14.36 -3.36 -16.35
N ASN A 309 -13.18 -2.79 -16.07
CA ASN A 309 -13.02 -1.61 -15.20
C ASN A 309 -12.77 -0.29 -15.94
N SER A 310 -12.76 -0.29 -17.28
CA SER A 310 -12.48 0.92 -18.06
C SER A 310 -13.43 1.01 -19.27
N ALA A 311 -13.45 2.16 -19.91
CA ALA A 311 -14.14 2.27 -21.19
C ALA A 311 -13.48 1.35 -22.24
N TYR A 312 -14.28 0.59 -22.95
CA TYR A 312 -13.83 -0.35 -23.95
C TYR A 312 -14.44 -0.07 -25.33
N SER A 313 -13.78 -0.59 -26.37
CA SER A 313 -14.26 -0.54 -27.74
C SER A 313 -14.44 -1.95 -28.30
N GLU A 314 -15.21 -2.08 -29.37
CA GLU A 314 -15.31 -3.35 -30.11
C GLU A 314 -13.92 -3.91 -30.49
N SER A 315 -13.02 -3.04 -30.95
CA SER A 315 -11.64 -3.42 -31.29
C SER A 315 -10.90 -4.04 -30.10
N SER A 316 -11.01 -3.45 -28.91
CA SER A 316 -10.34 -3.97 -27.71
C SER A 316 -10.90 -5.34 -27.27
N ILE A 317 -12.21 -5.54 -27.41
CA ILE A 317 -12.85 -6.84 -27.14
C ILE A 317 -12.39 -7.89 -28.16
N ASN A 318 -12.41 -7.55 -29.44
CA ASN A 318 -11.99 -8.48 -30.49
C ASN A 318 -10.51 -8.86 -30.36
N GLN A 319 -9.65 -7.94 -29.95
CA GLN A 319 -8.25 -8.23 -29.63
C GLN A 319 -8.13 -9.21 -28.47
N LEU A 320 -8.88 -9.00 -27.37
CA LEU A 320 -8.87 -9.87 -26.21
C LEU A 320 -9.37 -11.29 -26.59
N ILE A 321 -10.44 -11.39 -27.35
CA ILE A 321 -10.98 -12.66 -27.87
C ILE A 321 -9.93 -13.42 -28.69
N LEU A 322 -9.25 -12.71 -29.60
CA LEU A 322 -8.18 -13.32 -30.40
C LEU A 322 -7.04 -13.86 -29.53
N GLU A 323 -6.66 -13.14 -28.49
CA GLU A 323 -5.61 -13.61 -27.58
C GLU A 323 -6.07 -14.81 -26.74
N TYR A 324 -7.34 -14.89 -26.30
CA TYR A 324 -7.89 -16.10 -25.66
C TYR A 324 -7.88 -17.31 -26.61
N GLN A 325 -8.26 -17.11 -27.87
CA GLN A 325 -8.23 -18.19 -28.89
C GLN A 325 -6.80 -18.71 -29.05
N LYS A 326 -5.83 -17.84 -29.27
CA LYS A 326 -4.41 -18.23 -29.39
C LYS A 326 -3.89 -18.96 -28.14
N ALA A 327 -4.26 -18.49 -26.96
CA ALA A 327 -3.83 -19.12 -25.70
C ALA A 327 -4.41 -20.54 -25.56
N LEU A 328 -5.69 -20.73 -25.93
CA LEU A 328 -6.33 -22.05 -25.90
C LEU A 328 -5.84 -23.00 -27.02
N GLU A 329 -5.44 -22.47 -28.17
CA GLU A 329 -4.76 -23.24 -29.22
C GLU A 329 -3.37 -23.69 -28.74
N GLU A 330 -2.60 -22.82 -28.07
CA GLU A 330 -1.26 -23.13 -27.64
C GLU A 330 -1.22 -24.04 -26.40
N PHE A 331 -2.00 -23.70 -25.37
CA PHE A 331 -1.99 -24.44 -24.10
C PHE A 331 -2.96 -25.65 -24.07
N GLY A 332 -3.87 -25.73 -25.04
CA GLY A 332 -4.89 -26.75 -25.09
C GLY A 332 -6.03 -26.56 -24.08
N ARG A 333 -7.09 -27.34 -24.25
CA ARG A 333 -8.24 -27.40 -23.32
C ARG A 333 -8.01 -28.50 -22.30
N ARG A 334 -7.60 -28.15 -21.11
CA ARG A 334 -7.21 -29.08 -20.04
C ARG A 334 -7.51 -28.43 -18.66
N PRO A 335 -7.48 -29.19 -17.57
CA PRO A 335 -7.78 -28.63 -16.25
C PRO A 335 -7.02 -27.32 -15.91
N SER A 336 -5.74 -27.24 -16.26
CA SER A 336 -4.92 -26.03 -16.00
C SER A 336 -5.34 -24.78 -16.80
N THR A 337 -6.18 -24.93 -17.83
CA THR A 337 -6.71 -23.81 -18.65
C THR A 337 -8.22 -23.65 -18.50
N SER A 338 -8.85 -24.33 -17.55
CA SER A 338 -10.31 -24.25 -17.33
C SER A 338 -10.75 -22.81 -17.01
N GLN A 339 -9.98 -22.06 -16.21
CA GLN A 339 -10.29 -20.67 -15.91
C GLN A 339 -10.23 -19.76 -17.14
N LEU A 340 -9.30 -20.01 -18.08
CA LEU A 340 -9.26 -19.26 -19.34
C LEU A 340 -10.51 -19.49 -20.18
N ILE A 341 -11.09 -20.68 -20.13
CA ILE A 341 -12.34 -21.01 -20.83
C ILE A 341 -13.51 -20.25 -20.21
N VAL A 342 -13.58 -20.20 -18.88
CA VAL A 342 -14.60 -19.45 -18.14
C VAL A 342 -14.50 -17.95 -18.46
N ASP A 343 -13.32 -17.38 -18.36
CA ASP A 343 -13.08 -15.96 -18.62
C ASP A 343 -13.38 -15.59 -20.08
N PHE A 344 -13.01 -16.48 -21.02
CA PHE A 344 -13.30 -16.29 -22.44
C PHE A 344 -14.80 -16.29 -22.71
N ALA A 345 -15.54 -17.24 -22.12
CA ALA A 345 -16.99 -17.31 -22.24
C ALA A 345 -17.65 -16.05 -21.64
N HIS A 346 -17.18 -15.59 -20.50
CA HIS A 346 -17.63 -14.35 -19.88
C HIS A 346 -17.51 -13.14 -20.83
N ILE A 347 -16.33 -12.92 -21.39
CA ILE A 347 -16.09 -11.81 -22.32
C ILE A 347 -16.97 -11.93 -23.57
N LYS A 348 -17.18 -13.14 -24.08
CA LYS A 348 -18.09 -13.36 -25.22
C LYS A 348 -19.54 -13.02 -24.87
N ALA A 349 -20.05 -13.54 -23.75
CA ALA A 349 -21.45 -13.40 -23.39
C ALA A 349 -21.83 -11.98 -22.96
N PHE A 350 -21.01 -11.33 -22.14
CA PHE A 350 -21.37 -10.05 -21.51
C PHE A 350 -20.83 -8.82 -22.24
N TYR A 351 -19.79 -8.97 -23.07
CA TYR A 351 -19.15 -7.83 -23.74
C TYR A 351 -19.22 -7.93 -25.27
N GLN A 352 -18.87 -9.09 -25.87
CA GLN A 352 -18.91 -9.24 -27.33
C GLN A 352 -20.35 -9.31 -27.86
N SER A 353 -21.30 -9.82 -27.07
CA SER A 353 -22.70 -9.95 -27.49
C SER A 353 -23.35 -8.61 -27.93
N LYS A 354 -22.84 -7.48 -27.46
CA LYS A 354 -23.25 -6.14 -27.92
C LYS A 354 -22.99 -5.89 -29.41
N TYR A 355 -22.03 -6.59 -30.00
CA TYR A 355 -21.55 -6.42 -31.37
C TYR A 355 -21.77 -7.67 -32.22
N ASN A 356 -21.91 -8.84 -31.61
CA ASN A 356 -22.08 -10.12 -32.28
C ASN A 356 -23.18 -10.95 -31.59
N ASN A 357 -24.33 -11.08 -32.26
CA ASN A 357 -25.48 -11.82 -31.74
C ASN A 357 -25.23 -13.31 -31.48
N ALA A 358 -24.24 -13.92 -32.16
CA ALA A 358 -23.88 -15.31 -31.94
C ALA A 358 -22.99 -15.53 -30.71
N ALA A 359 -22.37 -14.48 -30.18
CA ALA A 359 -21.35 -14.59 -29.15
C ALA A 359 -21.84 -15.29 -27.87
N THR A 360 -23.10 -15.03 -27.46
CA THR A 360 -23.68 -15.66 -26.27
C THR A 360 -23.89 -17.17 -26.46
N GLN A 361 -24.37 -17.59 -27.62
CA GLN A 361 -24.53 -18.99 -27.93
C GLN A 361 -23.18 -19.73 -28.00
N GLU A 362 -22.17 -19.07 -28.61
CA GLU A 362 -20.80 -19.60 -28.67
C GLU A 362 -20.18 -19.73 -27.26
N ALA A 363 -20.50 -18.80 -26.34
CA ALA A 363 -20.06 -18.86 -24.94
C ALA A 363 -20.70 -20.06 -24.19
N ILE A 364 -21.99 -20.30 -24.40
CA ILE A 364 -22.69 -21.48 -23.84
C ILE A 364 -22.02 -22.77 -24.32
N GLU A 365 -21.80 -22.92 -25.63
CA GLU A 365 -21.15 -24.08 -26.20
C GLU A 365 -19.71 -24.28 -25.69
N LEU A 366 -18.98 -23.17 -25.51
CA LEU A 366 -17.63 -23.19 -24.96
C LEU A 366 -17.62 -23.75 -23.53
N LEU A 367 -18.55 -23.32 -22.67
CA LEU A 367 -18.65 -23.81 -21.28
C LEU A 367 -19.20 -25.23 -21.19
N GLN A 368 -20.20 -25.60 -22.01
CA GLN A 368 -20.71 -26.99 -22.08
C GLN A 368 -19.60 -27.96 -22.47
N ASN A 369 -18.79 -27.62 -23.47
CA ASN A 369 -17.60 -28.38 -23.84
C ASN A 369 -16.55 -28.35 -22.73
N GLY A 370 -16.41 -27.21 -22.02
CA GLY A 370 -15.52 -27.04 -20.86
C GLY A 370 -15.84 -28.02 -19.72
N LEU A 371 -17.12 -28.23 -19.41
CA LEU A 371 -17.57 -29.21 -18.40
C LEU A 371 -17.18 -30.67 -18.72
N SER A 372 -16.91 -30.99 -19.99
CA SER A 372 -16.53 -32.32 -20.45
C SER A 372 -15.02 -32.57 -20.47
N ILE A 373 -14.19 -31.63 -20.03
CA ILE A 373 -12.72 -31.76 -19.96
C ILE A 373 -12.36 -32.81 -18.91
N PRO A 374 -11.63 -33.90 -19.28
CA PRO A 374 -11.23 -34.92 -18.31
C PRO A 374 -10.28 -34.36 -17.23
N GLY A 375 -10.52 -34.80 -15.99
CA GLY A 375 -9.63 -34.47 -14.88
C GLY A 375 -9.87 -33.10 -14.22
N LEU A 376 -10.97 -32.40 -14.53
CA LEU A 376 -11.40 -31.22 -13.77
C LEU A 376 -11.70 -31.62 -12.33
N ASP A 377 -11.24 -30.79 -11.39
CA ASP A 377 -11.64 -30.93 -10.00
C ASP A 377 -13.03 -30.33 -9.74
N ASP A 378 -13.57 -30.60 -8.56
CA ASP A 378 -14.90 -30.14 -8.16
C ASP A 378 -15.06 -28.60 -8.18
N ARG A 379 -14.01 -27.86 -7.87
CA ARG A 379 -14.03 -26.39 -7.89
C ARG A 379 -14.03 -25.84 -9.30
N GLN A 380 -13.23 -26.40 -10.18
CA GLN A 380 -13.20 -26.02 -11.60
C GLN A 380 -14.56 -26.28 -12.27
N LEU A 381 -15.18 -27.43 -11.95
CA LEU A 381 -16.56 -27.73 -12.39
C LEU A 381 -17.57 -26.73 -11.83
N ALA A 382 -17.42 -26.32 -10.57
CA ALA A 382 -18.31 -25.35 -9.94
C ALA A 382 -18.22 -23.96 -10.59
N PHE A 383 -17.02 -23.43 -10.80
CA PHE A 383 -16.84 -22.15 -11.51
C PHE A 383 -17.42 -22.18 -12.93
N THR A 384 -17.16 -23.26 -13.67
CA THR A 384 -17.72 -23.41 -15.02
C THR A 384 -19.26 -23.46 -14.99
N LYS A 385 -19.87 -24.14 -14.00
CA LYS A 385 -21.32 -24.18 -13.84
C LYS A 385 -21.93 -22.87 -13.44
N ILE A 386 -21.29 -22.12 -12.55
CA ILE A 386 -21.76 -20.80 -12.13
C ILE A 386 -21.77 -19.85 -13.32
N GLU A 387 -20.68 -19.79 -14.08
CA GLU A 387 -20.60 -18.93 -15.27
C GLU A 387 -21.65 -19.31 -16.33
N LEU A 388 -21.83 -20.62 -16.58
CA LEU A 388 -22.88 -21.10 -17.50
C LEU A 388 -24.28 -20.72 -17.01
N ALA A 389 -24.52 -20.79 -15.71
CA ALA A 389 -25.78 -20.38 -15.11
C ALA A 389 -26.01 -18.85 -15.20
N ASP A 390 -24.95 -18.03 -14.99
CA ASP A 390 -25.02 -16.59 -15.20
C ASP A 390 -25.40 -16.24 -16.64
N ILE A 391 -24.85 -16.96 -17.62
CA ILE A 391 -25.20 -16.78 -19.04
C ILE A 391 -26.64 -17.28 -19.33
N TYR A 392 -27.10 -18.31 -18.65
CA TYR A 392 -28.51 -18.76 -18.78
C TYR A 392 -29.47 -17.71 -18.20
N VAL A 393 -29.15 -17.03 -17.12
CA VAL A 393 -29.93 -15.87 -16.63
C VAL A 393 -29.97 -14.77 -17.68
N LEU A 394 -28.82 -14.41 -18.27
CA LEU A 394 -28.70 -13.41 -19.33
C LEU A 394 -29.59 -13.76 -20.56
N THR A 395 -29.71 -15.04 -20.91
CA THR A 395 -30.48 -15.49 -22.08
C THR A 395 -31.95 -15.83 -21.77
N GLY A 396 -32.33 -15.80 -20.48
CA GLY A 396 -33.70 -16.05 -20.03
C GLY A 396 -33.99 -17.51 -19.66
N PHE A 397 -33.01 -18.41 -19.72
CA PHE A 397 -33.14 -19.82 -19.28
C PHE A 397 -32.95 -19.93 -17.76
N ILE A 398 -33.75 -19.14 -16.99
CA ILE A 398 -33.54 -18.98 -15.55
C ILE A 398 -33.68 -20.26 -14.74
N TRP A 399 -34.46 -21.23 -15.19
CA TRP A 399 -34.63 -22.53 -14.53
C TRP A 399 -33.45 -23.48 -14.77
N ASP A 400 -32.82 -23.41 -15.94
CA ASP A 400 -31.56 -24.10 -16.21
C ASP A 400 -30.43 -23.52 -15.36
N ALA A 401 -30.43 -22.20 -15.18
CA ALA A 401 -29.52 -21.53 -14.27
C ALA A 401 -29.71 -22.00 -12.81
N SER A 402 -30.97 -22.01 -12.33
CA SER A 402 -31.30 -22.49 -10.99
C SER A 402 -30.83 -23.92 -10.74
N LEU A 403 -30.99 -24.80 -11.74
CA LEU A 403 -30.51 -26.21 -11.66
C LEU A 403 -28.99 -26.25 -11.44
N LEU A 404 -28.20 -25.46 -12.18
CA LEU A 404 -26.75 -25.44 -12.09
C LEU A 404 -26.29 -24.85 -10.77
N TYR A 405 -26.87 -23.72 -10.33
CA TYR A 405 -26.59 -23.13 -9.00
C TYR A 405 -26.90 -24.12 -7.87
N GLY A 406 -28.03 -24.82 -7.93
CA GLY A 406 -28.41 -25.81 -6.93
C GLY A 406 -27.44 -27.01 -6.88
N GLN A 407 -26.87 -27.44 -8.02
CA GLN A 407 -25.84 -28.47 -8.04
C GLN A 407 -24.57 -28.01 -7.33
N VAL A 408 -24.14 -26.75 -7.53
CA VAL A 408 -22.96 -26.19 -6.88
C VAL A 408 -23.22 -25.99 -5.38
N GLU A 409 -24.35 -25.38 -4.99
CA GLU A 409 -24.75 -25.21 -3.61
C GLU A 409 -24.73 -26.54 -2.85
N LYS A 410 -25.33 -27.59 -3.43
CA LYS A 410 -25.38 -28.92 -2.80
C LYS A 410 -23.99 -29.51 -2.57
N LYS A 411 -23.07 -29.34 -3.53
CA LYS A 411 -21.70 -29.86 -3.45
C LYS A 411 -20.83 -29.10 -2.48
N PHE A 412 -21.00 -27.77 -2.40
CA PHE A 412 -20.17 -26.83 -1.62
C PHE A 412 -20.96 -26.16 -0.49
N LYS A 413 -21.81 -26.91 0.20
CA LYS A 413 -22.79 -26.41 1.19
C LYS A 413 -22.23 -25.47 2.25
N TYR A 414 -20.94 -25.60 2.61
CA TYR A 414 -20.28 -24.82 3.68
C TYR A 414 -19.07 -24.02 3.16
N ASP A 415 -18.95 -23.83 1.87
CA ASP A 415 -17.88 -23.12 1.22
C ASP A 415 -18.42 -21.84 0.56
N GLU A 416 -17.58 -20.82 0.42
CA GLU A 416 -17.95 -19.54 -0.18
C GLU A 416 -18.57 -19.68 -1.58
N ILE A 417 -18.02 -20.58 -2.41
CA ILE A 417 -18.57 -20.84 -3.76
C ILE A 417 -20.00 -21.39 -3.71
N GLY A 418 -20.33 -22.19 -2.69
CA GLY A 418 -21.69 -22.68 -2.49
C GLY A 418 -22.62 -21.59 -1.97
N PHE A 419 -22.15 -20.69 -1.12
CA PHE A 419 -22.91 -19.53 -0.67
C PHE A 419 -23.17 -18.55 -1.82
N GLU A 420 -22.19 -18.32 -2.71
CA GLU A 420 -22.37 -17.53 -3.93
C GLU A 420 -23.45 -18.15 -4.83
N ALA A 421 -23.35 -19.45 -5.12
CA ALA A 421 -24.33 -20.15 -5.93
C ALA A 421 -25.74 -20.08 -5.33
N LYS A 422 -25.86 -20.19 -4.00
CA LYS A 422 -27.13 -20.06 -3.28
C LYS A 422 -27.71 -18.65 -3.39
N LEU A 423 -26.91 -17.60 -3.23
CA LEU A 423 -27.35 -16.22 -3.40
C LEU A 423 -27.85 -15.97 -4.83
N LYS A 424 -27.12 -16.43 -5.84
CA LYS A 424 -27.53 -16.34 -7.25
C LYS A 424 -28.82 -17.10 -7.52
N ASN A 425 -28.99 -18.27 -6.91
CA ASN A 425 -30.23 -19.04 -7.01
C ASN A 425 -31.42 -18.33 -6.33
N ALA A 426 -31.21 -17.75 -5.14
CA ALA A 426 -32.22 -16.92 -4.48
C ALA A 426 -32.67 -15.75 -5.36
N LYS A 427 -31.74 -15.10 -6.09
CA LYS A 427 -32.07 -14.06 -7.09
C LYS A 427 -32.92 -14.59 -8.25
N VAL A 428 -32.69 -15.84 -8.71
CA VAL A 428 -33.54 -16.45 -9.75
C VAL A 428 -34.98 -16.61 -9.26
N PHE A 429 -35.21 -17.06 -8.03
CA PHE A 429 -36.53 -17.16 -7.44
C PHE A 429 -37.18 -15.78 -7.24
N TYR A 430 -36.42 -14.80 -6.81
CA TYR A 430 -36.87 -13.42 -6.75
C TYR A 430 -37.34 -12.91 -8.13
N TYR A 431 -36.54 -13.12 -9.18
CA TYR A 431 -36.91 -12.74 -10.56
C TYR A 431 -38.17 -13.44 -11.08
N SER A 432 -38.43 -14.67 -10.63
CA SER A 432 -39.63 -15.41 -11.01
C SER A 432 -40.90 -14.97 -10.25
N GLY A 433 -40.75 -14.15 -9.18
CA GLY A 433 -41.82 -13.73 -8.28
C GLY A 433 -42.11 -14.73 -7.16
N ASP A 434 -41.30 -15.78 -6.99
CA ASP A 434 -41.40 -16.71 -5.85
C ASP A 434 -40.61 -16.17 -4.65
N PHE A 435 -41.15 -15.13 -4.04
CA PHE A 435 -40.49 -14.39 -2.96
C PHE A 435 -40.29 -15.24 -1.71
N GLY A 436 -41.26 -16.09 -1.36
CA GLY A 436 -41.17 -16.94 -0.17
C GLY A 436 -40.01 -17.93 -0.26
N TRP A 437 -39.77 -18.51 -1.45
CA TRP A 437 -38.63 -19.40 -1.66
C TRP A 437 -37.31 -18.64 -1.72
N SER A 438 -37.32 -17.44 -2.30
CA SER A 438 -36.15 -16.56 -2.29
C SER A 438 -35.72 -16.22 -0.86
N GLU A 439 -36.66 -15.74 -0.01
CA GLU A 439 -36.38 -15.39 1.39
C GLU A 439 -35.84 -16.58 2.20
N ALA A 440 -36.43 -17.77 2.01
CA ALA A 440 -35.95 -18.97 2.70
C ALA A 440 -34.49 -19.31 2.39
N GLN A 441 -34.02 -19.04 1.18
CA GLN A 441 -32.62 -19.21 0.81
C GLN A 441 -31.74 -18.10 1.34
N LEU A 442 -32.21 -16.84 1.30
CA LEU A 442 -31.49 -15.68 1.82
C LEU A 442 -31.28 -15.76 3.34
N ASP A 443 -32.29 -16.20 4.08
CA ASP A 443 -32.19 -16.41 5.54
C ASP A 443 -31.05 -17.37 5.91
N ALA A 444 -30.87 -18.43 5.16
CA ALA A 444 -29.78 -19.37 5.38
C ALA A 444 -28.38 -18.74 5.10
N LEU A 445 -28.30 -17.63 4.36
CA LEU A 445 -27.04 -16.93 4.05
C LEU A 445 -26.68 -15.81 5.02
N LYS A 446 -27.63 -15.32 5.83
CA LYS A 446 -27.38 -14.25 6.83
C LYS A 446 -26.30 -14.61 7.84
N GLY A 447 -26.09 -15.89 8.10
CA GLY A 447 -25.03 -16.43 8.96
C GLY A 447 -23.79 -16.94 8.24
N SER A 448 -23.61 -16.61 6.96
CA SER A 448 -22.43 -17.06 6.18
C SER A 448 -21.12 -16.43 6.70
N THR A 449 -20.00 -17.11 6.47
CA THR A 449 -18.65 -16.62 6.85
C THR A 449 -18.17 -15.50 5.93
N SER A 450 -18.70 -15.39 4.73
CA SER A 450 -18.44 -14.28 3.81
C SER A 450 -19.32 -13.08 4.14
N LYS A 451 -18.72 -12.01 4.64
CA LYS A 451 -19.43 -10.76 4.98
C LYS A 451 -20.15 -10.14 3.78
N LEU A 452 -19.55 -10.22 2.59
CA LEU A 452 -20.12 -9.66 1.37
C LEU A 452 -21.41 -10.40 1.01
N ILE A 453 -21.36 -11.73 0.91
CA ILE A 453 -22.54 -12.56 0.58
C ILE A 453 -23.64 -12.41 1.65
N SER A 454 -23.27 -12.31 2.93
CA SER A 454 -24.21 -12.10 4.04
C SER A 454 -24.90 -10.74 3.94
N ASN A 455 -24.18 -9.69 3.58
CA ASN A 455 -24.76 -8.35 3.38
C ASN A 455 -25.70 -8.31 2.17
N ASP A 456 -25.27 -8.86 1.02
CA ASP A 456 -26.11 -8.91 -0.18
C ASP A 456 -27.40 -9.73 0.05
N ALA A 457 -27.30 -10.83 0.81
CA ALA A 457 -28.45 -11.64 1.19
C ALA A 457 -29.40 -10.89 2.14
N LEU A 458 -28.84 -10.14 3.10
CA LEU A 458 -29.62 -9.33 4.02
C LEU A 458 -30.34 -8.20 3.27
N GLU A 459 -29.65 -7.49 2.39
CA GLU A 459 -30.19 -6.39 1.59
C GLU A 459 -31.38 -6.86 0.75
N LEU A 460 -31.23 -7.95 -0.01
CA LEU A 460 -32.32 -8.49 -0.82
C LEU A 460 -33.47 -9.01 0.05
N SER A 461 -33.17 -9.67 1.19
CA SER A 461 -34.22 -10.15 2.10
C SER A 461 -35.03 -9.01 2.71
N VAL A 462 -34.36 -7.93 3.16
CA VAL A 462 -35.05 -6.74 3.68
C VAL A 462 -35.88 -6.09 2.58
N PHE A 463 -35.32 -5.94 1.37
CA PHE A 463 -36.06 -5.40 0.24
C PHE A 463 -37.34 -6.19 -0.10
N ILE A 464 -37.30 -7.50 -0.08
CA ILE A 464 -38.47 -8.35 -0.29
C ILE A 464 -39.47 -8.14 0.86
N SER A 465 -39.01 -8.24 2.11
CA SER A 465 -39.88 -8.11 3.29
C SER A 465 -40.61 -6.76 3.36
N ASP A 466 -39.90 -5.66 3.08
CA ASP A 466 -40.46 -4.31 3.09
C ASP A 466 -41.55 -4.14 2.03
N ASN A 467 -41.38 -4.78 0.87
CA ASN A 467 -42.32 -4.67 -0.25
C ASN A 467 -43.39 -5.80 -0.30
N THR A 468 -43.42 -6.71 0.68
CA THR A 468 -44.44 -7.76 0.81
C THR A 468 -45.22 -7.69 2.11
N GLY A 469 -44.69 -7.01 3.14
CA GLY A 469 -45.27 -7.01 4.50
C GLY A 469 -46.45 -6.11 4.71
N LEU A 470 -46.57 -5.01 3.97
CA LEU A 470 -47.62 -3.99 4.10
C LEU A 470 -48.65 -4.03 2.98
N ASP A 471 -48.31 -4.59 1.83
CA ASP A 471 -49.19 -4.73 0.68
C ASP A 471 -50.13 -5.92 0.77
N THR A 472 -51.35 -5.72 0.29
CA THR A 472 -52.34 -6.81 0.15
C THR A 472 -52.04 -7.75 -1.01
N THR A 473 -51.13 -7.35 -1.92
CA THR A 473 -50.70 -8.12 -3.09
C THR A 473 -49.23 -7.91 -3.36
N THR A 474 -48.53 -8.92 -3.87
CA THR A 474 -47.12 -8.84 -4.30
C THR A 474 -46.97 -8.45 -5.78
N GLU A 475 -48.01 -7.87 -6.39
CA GLU A 475 -48.05 -7.64 -7.83
C GLU A 475 -47.05 -6.58 -8.29
N ALA A 476 -46.95 -5.45 -7.56
CA ALA A 476 -45.99 -4.38 -7.86
C ALA A 476 -44.55 -4.90 -7.77
N LEU A 477 -44.21 -5.64 -6.69
CA LEU A 477 -42.89 -6.24 -6.52
C LEU A 477 -42.60 -7.29 -7.61
N SER A 478 -43.58 -8.07 -8.04
CA SER A 478 -43.44 -9.05 -9.14
C SER A 478 -43.11 -8.39 -10.48
N ILE A 479 -43.71 -7.20 -10.76
CA ILE A 479 -43.38 -6.43 -11.96
C ILE A 479 -41.97 -5.83 -11.82
N PHE A 480 -41.60 -5.35 -10.63
CA PHE A 480 -40.30 -4.77 -10.36
C PHE A 480 -39.17 -5.83 -10.50
N SER A 481 -39.35 -7.01 -9.90
CA SER A 481 -38.37 -8.10 -10.00
C SER A 481 -38.14 -8.57 -11.46
N LYS A 482 -39.22 -8.58 -12.26
CA LYS A 482 -39.10 -8.82 -13.71
C LYS A 482 -38.39 -7.71 -14.44
N SER A 483 -38.55 -6.44 -14.03
CA SER A 483 -37.77 -5.34 -14.62
C SER A 483 -36.27 -5.49 -14.35
N GLU A 484 -35.91 -5.95 -13.15
CA GLU A 484 -34.52 -6.24 -12.80
C GLU A 484 -33.94 -7.42 -13.61
N LEU A 485 -34.72 -8.45 -13.85
CA LEU A 485 -34.32 -9.51 -14.78
C LEU A 485 -34.09 -8.96 -16.19
N MET A 486 -34.98 -8.09 -16.69
CA MET A 486 -34.79 -7.45 -18.01
C MET A 486 -33.53 -6.60 -18.04
N LEU A 487 -33.22 -5.90 -16.94
CA LEU A 487 -31.99 -5.13 -16.80
C LEU A 487 -30.75 -6.06 -16.83
N ALA A 488 -30.76 -7.15 -16.07
CA ALA A 488 -29.71 -8.16 -16.08
C ALA A 488 -29.49 -8.81 -17.47
N GLN A 489 -30.55 -8.82 -18.30
CA GLN A 489 -30.52 -9.29 -19.69
C GLN A 489 -30.18 -8.19 -20.71
N HIS A 490 -29.82 -6.98 -20.27
CA HIS A 490 -29.58 -5.78 -21.11
C HIS A 490 -30.79 -5.39 -21.98
N LYS A 491 -32.00 -5.81 -21.61
CA LYS A 491 -33.26 -5.47 -22.30
C LYS A 491 -33.86 -4.19 -21.73
N TYR A 492 -33.12 -3.08 -21.89
CA TYR A 492 -33.43 -1.80 -21.24
C TYR A 492 -34.84 -1.26 -21.55
N ASP A 493 -35.33 -1.36 -22.81
CA ASP A 493 -36.67 -0.89 -23.16
C ASP A 493 -37.76 -1.71 -22.48
N SER A 494 -37.57 -3.02 -22.37
CA SER A 494 -38.47 -3.90 -21.64
C SER A 494 -38.49 -3.59 -20.14
N ALA A 495 -37.29 -3.33 -19.55
CA ALA A 495 -37.21 -2.91 -18.16
C ALA A 495 -37.93 -1.59 -17.91
N LEU A 496 -37.69 -0.57 -18.74
CA LEU A 496 -38.40 0.72 -18.64
C LEU A 496 -39.93 0.61 -18.80
N TYR A 497 -40.36 -0.27 -19.71
CA TYR A 497 -41.79 -0.56 -19.87
C TYR A 497 -42.38 -1.17 -18.58
N MET A 498 -41.73 -2.14 -17.98
CA MET A 498 -42.20 -2.74 -16.71
C MET A 498 -42.24 -1.73 -15.57
N LEU A 499 -41.23 -0.86 -15.45
CA LEU A 499 -41.22 0.21 -14.45
C LEU A 499 -42.36 1.19 -14.67
N GLY A 500 -42.68 1.55 -15.90
CA GLY A 500 -43.81 2.40 -16.24
C GLY A 500 -45.17 1.76 -15.90
N LEU A 501 -45.31 0.44 -15.96
CA LEU A 501 -46.52 -0.26 -15.53
C LEU A 501 -46.76 -0.10 -14.02
N ILE A 502 -45.69 -0.11 -13.20
CA ILE A 502 -45.82 0.09 -11.76
C ILE A 502 -46.30 1.52 -11.50
N GLU A 503 -45.69 2.52 -12.11
CA GLU A 503 -46.07 3.94 -11.93
C GLU A 503 -47.57 4.20 -12.32
N SER A 504 -48.04 3.51 -13.36
CA SER A 504 -49.43 3.70 -13.83
C SER A 504 -50.46 2.92 -13.02
N ASN A 505 -50.16 1.69 -12.61
CA ASN A 505 -51.14 0.81 -11.93
C ASN A 505 -51.10 0.98 -10.40
N PHE A 506 -49.96 1.40 -9.84
CA PHE A 506 -49.70 1.53 -8.41
C PHE A 506 -49.10 2.91 -8.07
N PRO A 507 -49.82 4.04 -8.35
CA PRO A 507 -49.28 5.36 -8.13
C PRO A 507 -49.02 5.63 -6.64
N GLY A 508 -47.81 6.13 -6.33
CA GLY A 508 -47.38 6.39 -4.95
C GLY A 508 -46.95 5.15 -4.17
N HIS A 509 -46.66 4.05 -4.86
CA HIS A 509 -46.11 2.84 -4.24
C HIS A 509 -44.73 3.09 -3.64
N GLU A 510 -44.35 2.35 -2.59
CA GLU A 510 -43.05 2.45 -1.90
C GLU A 510 -41.86 2.18 -2.82
N LEU A 511 -42.04 1.46 -3.94
CA LEU A 511 -41.01 1.24 -4.96
C LEU A 511 -40.64 2.48 -5.79
N SER A 512 -41.25 3.66 -5.57
CA SER A 512 -41.01 4.86 -6.40
C SER A 512 -39.53 5.25 -6.47
N ASP A 513 -38.82 5.22 -5.34
CA ASP A 513 -37.42 5.55 -5.27
C ASP A 513 -36.55 4.50 -5.98
N ASN A 514 -36.88 3.23 -5.83
CA ASN A 514 -36.19 2.12 -6.52
C ASN A 514 -36.40 2.20 -8.04
N ILE A 515 -37.61 2.62 -8.50
CA ILE A 515 -37.88 2.84 -9.91
C ILE A 515 -37.01 3.97 -10.47
N LEU A 516 -36.92 5.11 -9.76
CA LEU A 516 -36.04 6.22 -10.15
C LEU A 516 -34.57 5.79 -10.21
N PHE A 517 -34.12 5.02 -9.21
CA PHE A 517 -32.77 4.50 -9.17
C PHE A 517 -32.47 3.58 -10.36
N GLN A 518 -33.35 2.63 -10.68
CA GLN A 518 -33.21 1.77 -11.86
C GLN A 518 -33.22 2.54 -13.18
N LYS A 519 -34.13 3.53 -13.33
CA LYS A 519 -34.12 4.41 -14.49
C LYS A 519 -32.83 5.18 -14.65
N ALA A 520 -32.25 5.62 -13.52
CA ALA A 520 -30.93 6.27 -13.52
C ALA A 520 -29.82 5.32 -13.97
N ALA A 521 -29.82 4.08 -13.45
CA ALA A 521 -28.85 3.05 -13.86
C ALA A 521 -28.96 2.73 -15.36
N ILE A 522 -30.16 2.57 -15.89
CA ILE A 522 -30.40 2.33 -17.33
C ILE A 522 -29.89 3.53 -18.17
N ALA A 523 -30.15 4.77 -17.74
CA ALA A 523 -29.67 5.96 -18.44
C ALA A 523 -28.14 6.02 -18.44
N ASN A 524 -27.51 5.71 -17.32
CA ASN A 524 -26.05 5.63 -17.20
C ASN A 524 -25.45 4.58 -18.15
N ASP A 525 -26.02 3.37 -18.19
CA ASP A 525 -25.56 2.29 -19.07
C ASP A 525 -25.71 2.61 -20.57
N ARG A 526 -26.68 3.46 -20.89
CA ARG A 526 -26.89 3.99 -22.24
C ARG A 526 -26.01 5.20 -22.58
N GLY A 527 -25.26 5.74 -21.61
CA GLY A 527 -24.43 6.94 -21.76
C GLY A 527 -25.21 8.25 -21.72
N ASP A 528 -26.50 8.23 -21.30
CA ASP A 528 -27.30 9.43 -21.07
C ASP A 528 -27.08 9.94 -19.64
N TYR A 529 -25.88 10.48 -19.41
CA TYR A 529 -25.47 10.99 -18.10
C TYR A 529 -26.36 12.12 -17.56
N PRO A 530 -26.86 13.08 -18.38
CA PRO A 530 -27.79 14.10 -17.88
C PRO A 530 -29.08 13.51 -17.29
N LEU A 531 -29.68 12.51 -17.95
CA LEU A 531 -30.85 11.83 -17.46
C LEU A 531 -30.55 10.97 -16.23
N ALA A 532 -29.42 10.30 -16.21
CA ALA A 532 -28.97 9.53 -15.05
C ALA A 532 -28.84 10.43 -13.80
N ILE A 533 -28.13 11.56 -13.91
CA ILE A 533 -27.97 12.54 -12.83
C ILE A 533 -29.33 13.05 -12.36
N LYS A 534 -30.22 13.43 -13.28
CA LYS A 534 -31.57 13.91 -12.93
C LYS A 534 -32.35 12.89 -12.09
N ASN A 535 -32.32 11.61 -12.50
CA ASN A 535 -33.05 10.56 -11.80
C ASN A 535 -32.41 10.22 -10.44
N TYR A 536 -31.08 10.21 -10.33
CA TYR A 536 -30.39 10.01 -9.04
C TYR A 536 -30.68 11.16 -8.06
N MET A 537 -30.74 12.41 -8.54
CA MET A 537 -31.10 13.55 -7.68
C MET A 537 -32.55 13.46 -7.18
N ALA A 538 -33.47 12.99 -8.03
CA ALA A 538 -34.88 12.83 -7.66
C ALA A 538 -35.11 11.73 -6.58
N VAL A 539 -34.20 10.77 -6.44
CA VAL A 539 -34.22 9.80 -5.32
C VAL A 539 -33.83 10.48 -4.00
N TYR A 540 -33.06 11.56 -4.05
CA TYR A 540 -32.54 12.25 -2.86
C TYR A 540 -33.48 13.34 -2.32
N GLU A 541 -34.39 13.84 -3.15
CA GLU A 541 -35.42 14.84 -2.81
C GLU A 541 -36.70 14.21 -2.22
#